data_8f611efe8498aa6bbb06473260eca483
#
_entry.id   8f611efe8498aa6bbb06473260eca483
#
_cell.length_a   1.000
_cell.length_b   1.000
_cell.length_c   1.000
_cell.angle_alpha   90.00
_cell.angle_beta   90.00
_cell.angle_gamma   90.00
#
_symmetry.space_group_name_H-M   'P 1'
#
loop_
_entity.id
_entity.type
_entity.pdbx_description
1 polymer ?
#
loop_
_entity_poly.entity_id
_entity_poly.type
_entity_poly.pdbx_seq_one_letter_code
_entity_poly.pdbx_strand_id
1 'polypeptide(L)' 'MKITKSVVTGGAGFIGSNLTNKLLDMGHKVIVLDNFVSGKRSNLSRHNKKNLKIVNIDISKSENLDKYFKKVDYVF' A
#
# COMPACT_ATOMS: atom_id res chain seq x y z
N MET A 1 15.76 8.92 13.37
CA MET A 1 15.12 9.31 12.09
C MET A 1 13.75 8.64 11.98
N LYS A 2 12.73 9.44 11.78
CA LYS A 2 11.36 8.91 11.66
C LYS A 2 11.13 8.36 10.24
N ILE A 3 10.64 7.13 10.14
CA ILE A 3 10.24 6.56 8.85
C ILE A 3 8.78 6.93 8.59
N THR A 4 8.53 7.52 7.42
CA THR A 4 7.17 7.86 7.00
C THR A 4 6.42 6.60 6.59
N LYS A 5 5.19 6.46 7.09
CA LYS A 5 4.31 5.34 6.78
C LYS A 5 3.14 5.83 5.96
N SER A 6 2.86 5.13 4.87
CA SER A 6 1.77 5.47 3.95
C SER A 6 0.91 4.25 3.70
N VAL A 7 -0.39 4.47 3.54
CA VAL A 7 -1.34 3.44 3.13
C VAL A 7 -1.84 3.83 1.74
N VAL A 8 -1.80 2.89 0.80
CA VAL A 8 -2.31 3.10 -0.56
C VAL A 8 -3.46 2.12 -0.79
N THR A 9 -4.67 2.62 -0.95
CA THR A 9 -5.82 1.80 -1.31
C THR A 9 -5.83 1.62 -2.83
N GLY A 10 -6.05 0.38 -3.28
CA GLY A 10 -5.92 0.07 -4.71
C GLY A 10 -4.48 0.16 -5.20
N GLY A 11 -3.51 -0.09 -4.33
CA GLY A 11 -2.10 0.10 -4.64
C GLY A 11 -1.51 -0.89 -5.62
N ALA A 12 -2.24 -1.95 -5.98
CA ALA A 12 -1.79 -2.92 -6.98
C ALA A 12 -2.32 -2.62 -8.39
N GLY A 13 -3.21 -1.63 -8.54
CA GLY A 13 -3.66 -1.15 -9.85
C GLY A 13 -2.57 -0.33 -10.53
N PHE A 14 -2.85 0.09 -11.77
CA PHE A 14 -1.85 0.82 -12.56
C PHE A 14 -1.40 2.12 -11.88
N ILE A 15 -2.35 2.97 -11.53
CA ILE A 15 -2.01 4.26 -10.90
C ILE A 15 -1.48 4.05 -9.49
N GLY A 16 -2.15 3.20 -8.71
CA GLY A 16 -1.75 2.93 -7.32
C GLY A 16 -0.38 2.28 -7.22
N SER A 17 -0.02 1.38 -8.15
CA SER A 17 1.30 0.75 -8.13
C SER A 17 2.41 1.73 -8.46
N ASN A 18 2.18 2.66 -9.38
CA ASN A 18 3.15 3.72 -9.66
C ASN A 18 3.36 4.62 -8.45
N LEU A 19 2.28 4.99 -7.76
CA LEU A 19 2.38 5.78 -6.54
C LEU A 19 3.11 5.00 -5.44
N THR A 20 2.74 3.73 -5.25
CA THR A 20 3.37 2.87 -4.24
C THR A 20 4.88 2.75 -4.48
N ASN A 21 5.28 2.51 -5.72
CA ASN A 21 6.69 2.39 -6.06
C ASN A 21 7.44 3.69 -5.79
N LYS A 22 6.83 4.82 -6.13
CA LYS A 22 7.43 6.13 -5.87
C LYS A 22 7.61 6.38 -4.37
N LEU A 23 6.60 6.04 -3.56
CA LEU A 23 6.70 6.19 -2.11
C LEU A 23 7.81 5.30 -1.53
N LEU A 24 7.94 4.08 -2.04
CA LEU A 24 9.02 3.18 -1.62
C LEU A 24 10.39 3.75 -1.99
N ASP A 25 10.51 4.34 -3.18
CA ASP A 25 11.74 4.99 -3.61
C ASP A 25 12.11 6.18 -2.71
N MET A 26 11.13 6.83 -2.13
CA MET A 26 11.32 7.93 -1.18
C MET A 26 11.64 7.45 0.24
N GLY A 27 11.71 6.16 0.46
CA GLY A 27 12.02 5.60 1.77
C GLY A 27 10.83 5.38 2.69
N HIS A 28 9.61 5.49 2.18
CA HIS A 28 8.41 5.23 2.97
C HIS A 28 8.23 3.74 3.23
N LYS A 29 7.63 3.41 4.37
CA LYS A 29 7.00 2.11 4.55
C LYS A 29 5.58 2.22 4.00
N VAL A 30 5.19 1.29 3.14
CA VAL A 30 3.90 1.35 2.45
C VAL A 30 3.09 0.09 2.74
N ILE A 31 1.83 0.29 3.12
CA ILE A 31 0.85 -0.78 3.22
C ILE A 31 -0.11 -0.61 2.04
N VAL A 32 -0.22 -1.64 1.21
CA VAL A 32 -1.15 -1.65 0.10
C VAL A 32 -2.39 -2.45 0.49
N LEU A 33 -3.56 -1.83 0.41
CA LEU A 33 -4.84 -2.47 0.61
C LEU A 33 -5.51 -2.63 -0.75
N ASP A 34 -5.68 -3.85 -1.22
CA ASP A 34 -6.23 -4.12 -2.55
C ASP A 34 -6.93 -5.48 -2.55
N ASN A 35 -8.09 -5.57 -3.19
CA ASN A 35 -8.79 -6.84 -3.36
C ASN A 35 -8.36 -7.58 -4.63
N PHE A 36 -7.49 -7.00 -5.43
CA PHE A 36 -6.93 -7.58 -6.65
C PHE A 36 -7.96 -7.91 -7.74
N VAL A 37 -9.09 -7.23 -7.74
CA VAL A 37 -10.06 -7.38 -8.83
C VAL A 37 -9.45 -6.89 -10.14
N SER A 38 -8.79 -5.73 -10.11
CA SER A 38 -8.12 -5.18 -11.30
C SER A 38 -6.61 -5.03 -11.12
N GLY A 39 -6.13 -5.06 -9.88
CA GLY A 39 -4.71 -4.92 -9.58
C GLY A 39 -3.98 -6.26 -9.69
N LYS A 40 -2.67 -6.18 -9.85
CA LYS A 40 -1.80 -7.36 -9.94
C LYS A 40 -0.60 -7.20 -9.01
N ARG A 41 -0.27 -8.27 -8.28
CA ARG A 41 0.91 -8.27 -7.43
C ARG A 41 2.20 -7.99 -8.21
N SER A 42 2.26 -8.42 -9.47
CA SER A 42 3.42 -8.18 -10.33
C SER A 42 3.69 -6.69 -10.55
N ASN A 43 2.67 -5.85 -10.43
CA ASN A 43 2.85 -4.41 -10.53
C ASN A 43 3.70 -3.84 -9.39
N LEU A 44 3.81 -4.57 -8.29
CA LEU A 44 4.51 -4.15 -7.08
C LEU A 44 5.84 -4.89 -6.87
N SER A 45 6.26 -5.71 -7.82
CA SER A 45 7.42 -6.58 -7.65
C SER A 45 8.76 -5.88 -7.87
N ARG A 46 8.76 -4.65 -8.37
CA ARG A 46 9.98 -3.93 -8.79
C ARG A 46 10.87 -3.47 -7.65
N HIS A 47 10.35 -3.43 -6.43
CA HIS A 47 11.04 -2.74 -5.34
C HIS A 47 11.32 -3.63 -4.14
N ASN A 48 12.14 -3.11 -3.25
CA ASN A 48 12.52 -3.75 -2.01
C ASN A 48 11.28 -4.04 -1.16
N LYS A 49 10.95 -5.32 -1.03
CA LYS A 49 9.76 -5.76 -0.29
C LYS A 49 9.86 -5.58 1.22
N LYS A 50 11.02 -5.19 1.71
CA LYS A 50 11.22 -4.98 3.15
C LYS A 50 10.29 -3.90 3.71
N ASN A 51 10.03 -2.87 2.93
CA ASN A 51 9.19 -1.74 3.35
C ASN A 51 7.77 -1.80 2.76
N LEU A 52 7.41 -2.91 2.13
CA LEU A 52 6.12 -3.08 1.48
C LEU A 52 5.33 -4.20 2.14
N LYS A 53 4.11 -3.89 2.58
CA LYS A 53 3.17 -4.89 3.05
C LYS A 53 1.93 -4.85 2.15
N ILE A 54 1.56 -5.99 1.61
CA ILE A 54 0.38 -6.11 0.74
C ILE A 54 -0.69 -6.87 1.51
N VAL A 55 -1.89 -6.29 1.58
CA VAL A 55 -3.03 -6.90 2.24
C VAL A 55 -4.14 -7.07 1.22
N ASN A 56 -4.56 -8.31 1.01
CA ASN A 56 -5.70 -8.62 0.12
C ASN A 56 -6.98 -8.40 0.92
N ILE A 57 -7.66 -7.29 0.66
CA ILE A 57 -8.83 -6.90 1.43
C ILE A 57 -9.75 -6.05 0.56
N ASP A 58 -11.05 -6.24 0.73
CA ASP A 58 -12.07 -5.38 0.13
C ASP A 58 -12.45 -4.31 1.15
N ILE A 59 -11.97 -3.10 0.96
CA ILE A 59 -12.19 -2.02 1.92
C ILE A 59 -13.65 -1.60 2.04
N SER A 60 -14.46 -1.87 1.00
CA SER A 60 -15.88 -1.54 1.04
C SER A 60 -16.68 -2.47 1.94
N LYS A 61 -16.14 -3.65 2.25
CA LYS A 61 -16.82 -4.69 3.04
C LYS A 61 -16.14 -4.96 4.38
N SER A 62 -15.00 -4.35 4.63
CA SER A 62 -14.21 -4.65 5.83
C SER A 62 -14.61 -3.78 7.00
N GLU A 63 -14.71 -4.39 8.18
CA GLU A 63 -15.11 -3.71 9.41
C GLU A 63 -13.92 -3.27 10.26
N ASN A 64 -12.75 -3.88 10.08
CA ASN A 64 -11.59 -3.68 10.96
C ASN A 64 -10.41 -3.03 10.24
N LEU A 65 -10.69 -1.95 9.51
CA LEU A 65 -9.65 -1.24 8.76
C LEU A 65 -8.76 -0.37 9.65
N ASP A 66 -9.24 0.01 10.82
CA ASP A 66 -8.53 0.95 11.69
C ASP A 66 -7.10 0.51 12.01
N LYS A 67 -6.89 -0.80 12.14
CA LYS A 67 -5.55 -1.32 12.46
C LYS A 67 -4.52 -1.00 11.38
N TYR A 68 -4.96 -0.81 10.13
CA TYR A 68 -4.05 -0.46 9.03
C TYR A 68 -3.74 1.03 8.97
N PHE A 69 -4.56 1.84 9.63
CA PHE A 69 -4.40 3.30 9.61
C PHE A 69 -3.73 3.86 10.87
N LYS A 70 -3.44 3.00 11.85
CA LYS A 70 -2.76 3.45 13.07
C LYS A 70 -1.33 3.87 12.78
N LYS A 71 -0.95 5.04 13.30
CA LYS A 71 0.41 5.57 13.16
C LYS A 71 0.84 5.74 11.70
N VAL A 72 -0.12 5.95 10.82
CA VAL A 72 0.12 6.20 9.40
C VAL A 72 0.17 7.71 9.17
N ASP A 73 1.14 8.15 8.38
CA ASP A 73 1.31 9.58 8.09
C ASP A 73 0.42 10.02 6.91
N TYR A 74 0.24 9.14 5.91
CA TYR A 74 -0.53 9.48 4.72
C TYR A 74 -1.41 8.31 4.29
N VAL A 75 -2.60 8.63 3.76
CA VAL A 75 -3.52 7.67 3.15
C VAL A 75 -3.88 8.17 1.76
N PHE A 76 -3.71 7.31 0.77
CA PHE A 76 -4.01 7.63 -0.62
C PHE A 76 -5.10 6.74 -1.20
#